data_a7272c00d116ea4c1e2a2c9fd77234ad
#
_entry.id   a7272c00d116ea4c1e2a2c9fd77234ad
#
_cell.length_a   1.000
_cell.length_b   1.000
_cell.length_c   1.000
_cell.angle_alpha   90.00
_cell.angle_beta   90.00
_cell.angle_gamma   90.00
#
_symmetry.space_group_name_H-M   'P 1'
#
loop_
_entity.id
_entity.type
_entity.pdbx_description
1 polymer ?
#
loop_
_entity_poly.entity_id
_entity_poly.type
_entity_poly.pdbx_seq_one_letter_code
_entity_poly.pdbx_strand_id
1 'polypeptide(L)'
;MQYKNNKQQRQIKRGDIYLYNFGTENKGSLQSKRRAVVVVSNYKNNCFSSVVLVCPITSVINKKNIPTHAEIDYRTCGLLKESIILCEQIFAIEKRLLEKYIGSLSNEDKKRMNKGLEVAIEVGKATDKFDLIEYRVAREKTEQIVQLDNLIKLWLDRSKNIGLIFDIIEERITRINELKEYCKENNLLFEYFYNDNSKEKVVI
;
A
#
# COMPACT_ATOMS: atom_id res chain seq x y z
N MET A 1 27.78 1.44 -43.64
CA MET A 1 28.31 1.15 -42.27
C MET A 1 27.18 1.39 -41.25
N GLN A 2 26.55 0.29 -40.79
CA GLN A 2 25.54 0.36 -39.74
C GLN A 2 26.24 0.27 -38.40
N TYR A 3 26.27 1.35 -37.66
CA TYR A 3 26.67 1.34 -36.25
C TYR A 3 25.60 0.60 -35.45
N LYS A 4 25.82 -0.71 -35.19
CA LYS A 4 25.09 -1.45 -34.16
C LYS A 4 25.48 -0.87 -32.82
N ASN A 5 24.66 0.02 -32.27
CA ASN A 5 24.70 0.44 -30.87
C ASN A 5 24.37 -0.79 -30.01
N ASN A 6 25.36 -1.58 -29.67
CA ASN A 6 25.30 -2.66 -28.67
C ASN A 6 25.25 -2.01 -27.28
N LYS A 7 24.17 -1.31 -26.93
CA LYS A 7 23.84 -1.09 -25.52
C LYS A 7 23.53 -2.47 -24.97
N GLN A 8 24.46 -3.05 -24.20
CA GLN A 8 24.17 -4.23 -23.37
C GLN A 8 22.89 -3.91 -22.58
N GLN A 9 21.81 -4.53 -23.00
CA GLN A 9 20.50 -4.29 -22.41
C GLN A 9 20.55 -4.91 -21.02
N ARG A 10 20.54 -4.07 -19.98
CA ARG A 10 20.52 -4.50 -18.59
C ARG A 10 19.41 -5.53 -18.39
N GLN A 11 19.74 -6.68 -17.82
CA GLN A 11 18.75 -7.69 -17.48
C GLN A 11 17.78 -7.12 -16.46
N ILE A 12 16.50 -7.13 -16.79
CA ILE A 12 15.43 -6.65 -15.92
C ILE A 12 15.22 -7.64 -14.78
N LYS A 13 15.20 -7.15 -13.55
CA LYS A 13 15.01 -7.97 -12.35
C LYS A 13 13.77 -7.54 -11.58
N ARG A 14 13.17 -8.47 -10.83
CA ARG A 14 12.10 -8.16 -9.88
C ARG A 14 12.59 -7.14 -8.85
N GLY A 15 11.81 -6.08 -8.63
CA GLY A 15 12.17 -4.96 -7.76
C GLY A 15 12.94 -3.83 -8.46
N ASP A 16 13.32 -3.97 -9.74
CA ASP A 16 13.88 -2.87 -10.50
C ASP A 16 12.82 -1.79 -10.75
N ILE A 17 13.24 -0.53 -10.67
CA ILE A 17 12.40 0.66 -10.85
C ILE A 17 12.77 1.34 -12.14
N TYR A 18 11.79 1.63 -12.97
CA TYR A 18 11.92 2.32 -14.25
C TYR A 18 10.94 3.47 -14.37
N LEU A 19 11.23 4.42 -15.24
CA LEU A 19 10.22 5.37 -15.74
C LEU A 19 9.36 4.68 -16.80
N TYR A 20 8.07 4.98 -16.76
CA TYR A 20 7.07 4.54 -17.74
C TYR A 20 6.12 5.68 -18.04
N ASN A 21 5.73 5.81 -19.31
CA ASN A 21 4.77 6.82 -19.75
C ASN A 21 3.38 6.20 -19.91
N PHE A 22 2.48 6.53 -19.00
CA PHE A 22 1.09 6.07 -18.98
C PHE A 22 0.20 6.80 -20.04
N GLY A 23 0.73 7.81 -20.75
CA GLY A 23 -0.08 8.70 -21.57
C GLY A 23 -0.86 9.71 -20.73
N THR A 24 -1.75 10.45 -21.39
CA THR A 24 -2.53 11.56 -20.78
C THR A 24 -4.02 11.24 -20.62
N GLU A 25 -4.49 10.12 -21.16
CA GLU A 25 -5.92 9.82 -21.31
C GLU A 25 -6.58 9.17 -20.11
N ASN A 26 -5.81 8.77 -19.08
CA ASN A 26 -6.38 8.12 -17.91
C ASN A 26 -7.17 9.12 -17.06
N LYS A 27 -8.47 8.88 -16.95
CA LYS A 27 -9.39 9.60 -16.07
C LYS A 27 -9.64 8.77 -14.79
N GLY A 28 -9.74 9.43 -13.64
CA GLY A 28 -10.03 8.78 -12.36
C GLY A 28 -8.78 8.37 -11.57
N SER A 29 -8.87 7.25 -10.84
CA SER A 29 -7.84 6.81 -9.89
C SER A 29 -6.61 6.15 -10.52
N LEU A 30 -6.66 5.83 -11.81
CA LEU A 30 -5.52 5.22 -12.51
C LEU A 30 -4.40 6.24 -12.73
N GLN A 31 -3.17 5.74 -12.71
CA GLN A 31 -1.99 6.59 -12.92
C GLN A 31 -1.94 7.13 -14.36
N SER A 32 -1.49 8.37 -14.51
CA SER A 32 -1.32 9.04 -15.78
C SER A 32 0.03 9.73 -15.87
N LYS A 33 0.42 10.19 -17.05
CA LYS A 33 1.69 10.86 -17.33
C LYS A 33 2.90 9.92 -17.12
N ARG A 34 4.10 10.50 -17.13
CA ARG A 34 5.34 9.76 -16.90
C ARG A 34 5.57 9.56 -15.40
N ARG A 35 5.68 8.30 -14.94
CA ARG A 35 5.88 7.95 -13.52
C ARG A 35 6.83 6.78 -13.37
N ALA A 36 7.31 6.61 -12.15
CA ALA A 36 8.07 5.42 -11.77
C ALA A 36 7.13 4.21 -11.68
N VAL A 37 7.62 3.07 -12.13
CA VAL A 37 7.00 1.75 -11.97
C VAL A 37 8.04 0.77 -11.43
N VAL A 38 7.59 -0.20 -10.64
CA VAL A 38 8.44 -1.29 -10.14
C VAL A 38 8.09 -2.59 -10.83
N VAL A 39 9.09 -3.35 -11.25
CA VAL A 39 8.91 -4.70 -11.84
C VAL A 39 8.55 -5.70 -10.75
N VAL A 40 7.39 -6.36 -10.91
CA VAL A 40 6.87 -7.34 -9.96
C VAL A 40 6.85 -8.77 -10.50
N SER A 41 7.07 -8.96 -11.79
CA SER A 41 7.18 -10.28 -12.42
C SER A 41 8.42 -11.05 -11.95
N ASN A 42 8.33 -12.39 -12.00
CA ASN A 42 9.38 -13.28 -11.56
C ASN A 42 10.55 -13.34 -12.57
N TYR A 43 11.65 -13.96 -12.12
CA TYR A 43 12.88 -14.08 -12.92
C TYR A 43 12.68 -14.75 -14.29
N LYS A 44 11.94 -15.87 -14.34
CA LYS A 44 11.70 -16.60 -15.60
C LYS A 44 10.94 -15.73 -16.61
N ASN A 45 9.87 -15.06 -16.16
CA ASN A 45 9.14 -14.11 -17.00
C ASN A 45 10.07 -12.98 -17.49
N ASN A 46 10.87 -12.42 -16.58
CA ASN A 46 11.78 -11.33 -16.91
C ASN A 46 12.91 -11.72 -17.87
N CYS A 47 13.27 -13.01 -17.95
CA CYS A 47 14.25 -13.50 -18.92
C CYS A 47 13.63 -13.83 -20.28
N PHE A 48 12.50 -14.51 -20.30
CA PHE A 48 12.02 -15.21 -21.50
C PHE A 48 10.80 -14.56 -22.16
N SER A 49 10.01 -13.75 -21.45
CA SER A 49 8.88 -13.02 -22.04
C SER A 49 9.32 -11.67 -22.60
N SER A 50 8.64 -11.18 -23.61
CA SER A 50 8.75 -9.79 -24.10
C SER A 50 8.03 -8.80 -23.17
N VAL A 51 7.21 -9.30 -22.24
CA VAL A 51 6.33 -8.54 -21.35
C VAL A 51 6.79 -8.72 -19.89
N VAL A 52 6.65 -7.68 -19.08
CA VAL A 52 6.83 -7.72 -17.63
C VAL A 52 5.58 -7.20 -16.91
N LEU A 53 5.37 -7.68 -15.69
CA LEU A 53 4.36 -7.11 -14.81
C LEU A 53 4.98 -5.99 -13.97
N VAL A 54 4.26 -4.90 -13.83
CA VAL A 54 4.70 -3.74 -13.06
C VAL A 54 3.57 -3.21 -12.17
N CYS A 55 3.96 -2.51 -11.10
CA CYS A 55 3.07 -1.68 -10.30
C CYS A 55 3.54 -0.23 -10.36
N PRO A 56 2.63 0.75 -10.42
CA PRO A 56 2.97 2.17 -10.36
C PRO A 56 3.49 2.54 -8.98
N ILE A 57 4.35 3.55 -8.96
CA ILE A 57 4.84 4.19 -7.76
C ILE A 57 4.31 5.63 -7.73
N THR A 58 3.80 6.06 -6.59
CA THR A 58 3.31 7.42 -6.38
C THR A 58 3.96 8.06 -5.15
N SER A 59 4.23 9.37 -5.23
CA SER A 59 4.65 10.19 -4.08
C SER A 59 3.47 10.91 -3.40
N VAL A 60 2.26 10.73 -3.89
CA VAL A 60 1.05 11.23 -3.23
C VAL A 60 0.63 10.20 -2.19
N ILE A 61 1.05 10.41 -0.97
CA ILE A 61 0.72 9.57 0.18
C ILE A 61 -0.59 10.09 0.76
N ASN A 62 -1.71 9.55 0.29
CA ASN A 62 -2.99 9.75 0.97
C ASN A 62 -2.93 9.00 2.30
N LYS A 63 -3.34 9.68 3.38
CA LYS A 63 -3.30 9.20 4.78
C LYS A 63 -4.09 7.90 5.07
N LYS A 64 -4.71 7.29 4.09
CA LYS A 64 -5.38 5.99 4.24
C LYS A 64 -4.36 4.90 3.98
N ASN A 65 -3.92 4.22 5.04
CA ASN A 65 -3.17 2.97 4.92
C ASN A 65 -4.08 1.93 4.27
N ILE A 66 -3.84 1.69 2.99
CA ILE A 66 -4.50 0.63 2.24
C ILE A 66 -3.55 -0.56 2.25
N PRO A 67 -3.97 -1.77 2.61
CA PRO A 67 -3.09 -2.95 2.74
C PRO A 67 -2.37 -3.33 1.45
N THR A 68 -2.90 -2.91 0.30
CA THR A 68 -2.29 -3.07 -1.02
C THR A 68 -1.21 -2.04 -1.31
N HIS A 69 -1.04 -1.03 -0.45
CA HIS A 69 0.01 -0.02 -0.59
C HIS A 69 1.28 -0.47 0.14
N ALA A 70 2.40 -0.48 -0.56
CA ALA A 70 3.69 -0.81 0.03
C ALA A 70 4.59 0.43 0.09
N GLU A 71 4.93 0.86 1.29
CA GLU A 71 5.88 1.96 1.51
C GLU A 71 7.28 1.60 1.04
N ILE A 72 8.01 2.59 0.50
CA ILE A 72 9.36 2.42 -0.01
C ILE A 72 10.31 3.39 0.69
N ASP A 73 11.46 2.91 1.13
CA ASP A 73 12.54 3.79 1.53
C ASP A 73 13.21 4.39 0.26
N TYR A 74 12.75 5.58 -0.11
CA TYR A 74 13.22 6.30 -1.30
C TYR A 74 14.73 6.52 -1.31
N ARG A 75 15.38 6.62 -0.14
CA ARG A 75 16.81 6.86 0.01
C ARG A 75 17.66 5.71 -0.50
N THR A 76 17.11 4.49 -0.48
CA THR A 76 17.84 3.26 -0.87
C THR A 76 17.59 2.83 -2.32
N CYS A 77 16.57 3.37 -2.98
CA CYS A 77 16.11 2.88 -4.29
C CYS A 77 16.20 3.89 -5.44
N GLY A 78 16.82 5.05 -5.20
CA GLY A 78 17.03 6.08 -6.24
C GLY A 78 15.84 6.98 -6.53
N LEU A 79 14.76 6.89 -5.75
CA LEU A 79 13.65 7.82 -5.78
C LEU A 79 14.01 9.10 -5.02
N LEU A 80 13.36 10.22 -5.36
CA LEU A 80 13.67 11.53 -4.78
C LEU A 80 12.78 11.92 -3.59
N LYS A 81 11.68 11.18 -3.37
CA LYS A 81 10.65 11.50 -2.36
C LYS A 81 10.11 10.21 -1.76
N GLU A 82 9.55 10.34 -0.56
CA GLU A 82 8.70 9.30 0.01
C GLU A 82 7.66 8.85 -1.00
N SER A 83 7.52 7.56 -1.14
CA SER A 83 6.72 6.97 -2.19
C SER A 83 6.13 5.64 -1.74
N ILE A 84 5.02 5.28 -2.36
CA ILE A 84 4.34 4.00 -2.16
C ILE A 84 4.15 3.27 -3.48
N ILE A 85 4.17 1.95 -3.45
CA ILE A 85 3.79 1.08 -4.56
C ILE A 85 2.30 0.82 -4.47
N LEU A 86 1.59 1.00 -5.58
CA LEU A 86 0.16 0.70 -5.69
C LEU A 86 0.01 -0.74 -6.22
N CYS A 87 0.01 -1.72 -5.31
CA CYS A 87 -0.01 -3.14 -5.69
C CYS A 87 -1.35 -3.57 -6.29
N GLU A 88 -2.43 -2.85 -6.04
CA GLU A 88 -3.74 -3.06 -6.66
C GLU A 88 -3.80 -2.61 -8.12
N GLN A 89 -2.82 -1.83 -8.57
CA GLN A 89 -2.73 -1.34 -9.96
C GLN A 89 -1.69 -2.12 -10.77
N ILE A 90 -1.62 -3.44 -10.57
CA ILE A 90 -0.73 -4.30 -11.35
C ILE A 90 -1.17 -4.38 -12.81
N PHE A 91 -0.22 -4.24 -13.74
CA PHE A 91 -0.49 -4.37 -15.18
C PHE A 91 0.71 -4.89 -15.96
N ALA A 92 0.46 -5.35 -17.17
CA ALA A 92 1.48 -5.88 -18.07
C ALA A 92 1.93 -4.82 -19.07
N ILE A 93 3.24 -4.70 -19.28
CA ILE A 93 3.84 -3.82 -20.29
C ILE A 93 4.93 -4.54 -21.09
N GLU A 94 5.14 -4.13 -22.33
CA GLU A 94 6.28 -4.59 -23.11
C GLU A 94 7.58 -4.00 -22.55
N LYS A 95 8.62 -4.82 -22.43
CA LYS A 95 9.93 -4.40 -21.91
C LYS A 95 10.51 -3.18 -22.61
N ARG A 96 10.26 -3.05 -23.93
CA ARG A 96 10.73 -1.90 -24.73
C ARG A 96 10.12 -0.56 -24.31
N LEU A 97 8.99 -0.58 -23.60
CA LEU A 97 8.31 0.63 -23.10
C LEU A 97 8.84 1.08 -21.74
N LEU A 98 9.69 0.28 -21.10
CA LEU A 98 10.45 0.72 -19.94
C LEU A 98 11.50 1.74 -20.39
N GLU A 99 11.41 2.94 -19.84
CA GLU A 99 12.31 4.03 -20.18
C GLU A 99 13.58 3.97 -19.32
N LYS A 100 13.90 5.03 -18.61
CA LYS A 100 15.10 5.15 -17.78
C LYS A 100 15.02 4.26 -16.55
N TYR A 101 16.03 3.43 -16.30
CA TYR A 101 16.26 2.76 -15.02
C TYR A 101 16.56 3.80 -13.93
N ILE A 102 15.89 3.68 -12.79
CA ILE A 102 16.03 4.58 -11.63
C ILE A 102 16.88 3.91 -10.55
N GLY A 103 16.55 2.68 -10.19
CA GLY A 103 17.19 1.93 -9.12
C GLY A 103 16.46 0.60 -8.85
N SER A 104 16.75 -0.02 -7.72
CA SER A 104 16.13 -1.28 -7.29
C SER A 104 15.70 -1.19 -5.84
N LEU A 105 14.59 -1.83 -5.51
CA LEU A 105 14.12 -1.96 -4.15
C LEU A 105 15.12 -2.72 -3.27
N SER A 106 15.24 -2.29 -2.01
CA SER A 106 15.90 -3.05 -0.96
C SER A 106 15.20 -4.39 -0.70
N ASN A 107 15.82 -5.30 0.03
CA ASN A 107 15.17 -6.56 0.39
C ASN A 107 13.95 -6.34 1.30
N GLU A 108 14.00 -5.35 2.18
CA GLU A 108 12.89 -5.00 3.06
C GLU A 108 11.71 -4.40 2.28
N ASP A 109 11.99 -3.52 1.31
CA ASP A 109 10.96 -2.99 0.43
C ASP A 109 10.33 -4.07 -0.43
N LYS A 110 11.12 -5.05 -0.91
CA LYS A 110 10.60 -6.21 -1.63
C LYS A 110 9.66 -7.07 -0.77
N LYS A 111 9.94 -7.21 0.53
CA LYS A 111 9.04 -7.93 1.45
C LYS A 111 7.73 -7.17 1.60
N ARG A 112 7.78 -5.83 1.78
CA ARG A 112 6.56 -4.98 1.84
C ARG A 112 5.76 -5.07 0.54
N MET A 113 6.42 -4.95 -0.61
CA MET A 113 5.79 -5.12 -1.92
C MET A 113 5.14 -6.50 -2.08
N ASN A 114 5.80 -7.59 -1.66
CA ASN A 114 5.24 -8.93 -1.74
C ASN A 114 3.98 -9.07 -0.89
N LYS A 115 3.98 -8.52 0.33
CA LYS A 115 2.79 -8.51 1.19
C LYS A 115 1.64 -7.72 0.56
N GLY A 116 1.92 -6.56 -0.03
CA GLY A 116 0.91 -5.76 -0.75
C GLY A 116 0.33 -6.50 -1.96
N LEU A 117 1.18 -7.20 -2.74
CA LEU A 117 0.74 -8.01 -3.87
C LEU A 117 -0.09 -9.23 -3.42
N GLU A 118 0.33 -9.90 -2.35
CA GLU A 118 -0.42 -11.02 -1.76
C GLU A 118 -1.84 -10.61 -1.41
N VAL A 119 -2.00 -9.44 -0.79
CA VAL A 119 -3.32 -8.87 -0.48
C VAL A 119 -4.07 -8.46 -1.74
N ALA A 120 -3.39 -7.84 -2.72
CA ALA A 120 -4.04 -7.29 -3.91
C ALA A 120 -4.63 -8.36 -4.84
N ILE A 121 -4.00 -9.55 -4.91
CA ILE A 121 -4.39 -10.66 -5.80
C ILE A 121 -4.73 -11.95 -5.02
N GLU A 122 -4.80 -11.86 -3.70
CA GLU A 122 -5.22 -12.95 -2.79
C GLU A 122 -4.49 -14.28 -3.04
N VAL A 123 -3.16 -14.24 -3.22
CA VAL A 123 -2.37 -15.45 -3.45
C VAL A 123 -2.25 -16.27 -2.16
N GLY A 124 -2.75 -17.50 -2.17
CA GLY A 124 -2.45 -18.51 -1.17
C GLY A 124 -3.55 -18.84 -0.16
N LYS A 125 -4.66 -18.10 -0.14
CA LYS A 125 -5.88 -18.47 0.58
C LYS A 125 -7.07 -18.10 -0.29
N ALA A 126 -7.59 -19.06 -1.05
CA ALA A 126 -8.91 -18.91 -1.64
C ALA A 126 -9.93 -18.82 -0.50
N THR A 127 -10.19 -17.62 -0.02
CA THR A 127 -11.38 -17.35 0.78
C THR A 127 -12.52 -17.17 -0.21
N ASP A 128 -13.17 -18.27 -0.57
CA ASP A 128 -14.28 -18.32 -1.53
C ASP A 128 -15.53 -17.52 -1.07
N LYS A 129 -15.42 -16.75 -0.01
CA LYS A 129 -16.48 -15.90 0.52
C LYS A 129 -15.90 -14.58 1.02
N PHE A 130 -15.83 -13.62 0.12
CA PHE A 130 -15.85 -12.22 0.53
C PHE A 130 -17.30 -11.91 0.95
N ASP A 131 -17.62 -12.11 2.23
CA ASP A 131 -18.93 -11.73 2.72
C ASP A 131 -18.97 -10.20 2.86
N LEU A 132 -19.65 -9.55 1.93
CA LEU A 132 -19.88 -8.10 1.93
C LEU A 132 -20.52 -7.62 3.24
N ILE A 133 -21.25 -8.51 3.94
CA ILE A 133 -21.90 -8.22 5.22
C ILE A 133 -20.84 -8.08 6.31
N GLU A 134 -19.91 -9.04 6.41
CA GLU A 134 -18.82 -9.03 7.40
C GLU A 134 -17.91 -7.82 7.22
N TYR A 135 -17.57 -7.49 5.97
CA TYR A 135 -16.81 -6.28 5.66
C TYR A 135 -17.53 -5.00 6.09
N ARG A 136 -18.85 -4.93 5.85
CA ARG A 136 -19.67 -3.78 6.24
C ARG A 136 -19.70 -3.61 7.76
N VAL A 137 -19.92 -4.70 8.49
CA VAL A 137 -19.92 -4.69 9.96
C VAL A 137 -18.56 -4.27 10.53
N ALA A 138 -17.46 -4.80 9.98
CA ALA A 138 -16.12 -4.37 10.42
C ALA A 138 -15.89 -2.87 10.18
N ARG A 139 -16.39 -2.33 9.06
CA ARG A 139 -16.30 -0.90 8.75
C ARG A 139 -17.14 -0.04 9.69
N GLU A 140 -18.35 -0.46 10.02
CA GLU A 140 -19.22 0.24 11.00
C GLU A 140 -18.56 0.29 12.38
N LYS A 141 -17.96 -0.83 12.83
CA LYS A 141 -17.18 -0.87 14.08
C LYS A 141 -15.98 0.11 14.05
N THR A 142 -15.29 0.21 12.93
CA THR A 142 -14.20 1.18 12.74
C THR A 142 -14.69 2.61 12.83
N GLU A 143 -15.83 2.93 12.24
CA GLU A 143 -16.41 4.28 12.29
C GLU A 143 -16.77 4.69 13.73
N GLN A 144 -17.25 3.76 14.56
CA GLN A 144 -17.48 4.00 15.99
C GLN A 144 -16.19 4.35 16.74
N ILE A 145 -15.09 3.66 16.47
CA ILE A 145 -13.78 3.95 17.06
C ILE A 145 -13.32 5.35 16.66
N VAL A 146 -13.45 5.71 15.38
CA VAL A 146 -13.07 7.05 14.87
C VAL A 146 -13.90 8.15 15.52
N GLN A 147 -15.19 7.90 15.81
CA GLN A 147 -16.02 8.86 16.55
C GLN A 147 -15.51 9.08 17.97
N LEU A 148 -15.12 8.01 18.68
CA LEU A 148 -14.52 8.10 20.00
C LEU A 148 -13.18 8.84 19.97
N ASP A 149 -12.33 8.62 18.97
CA ASP A 149 -11.08 9.36 18.78
C ASP A 149 -11.32 10.87 18.60
N ASN A 150 -12.35 11.24 17.86
CA ASN A 150 -12.71 12.64 17.66
C ASN A 150 -13.28 13.26 18.96
N LEU A 151 -14.06 12.50 19.72
CA LEU A 151 -14.55 12.95 21.03
C LEU A 151 -13.39 13.16 22.01
N ILE A 152 -12.46 12.23 22.12
CA ILE A 152 -11.27 12.36 22.97
C ILE A 152 -10.50 13.64 22.61
N LYS A 153 -10.22 13.89 21.33
CA LYS A 153 -9.55 15.12 20.88
C LYS A 153 -10.31 16.38 21.27
N LEU A 154 -11.63 16.39 21.07
CA LEU A 154 -12.48 17.53 21.39
C LEU A 154 -12.49 17.85 22.89
N TRP A 155 -12.53 16.81 23.73
CA TRP A 155 -12.57 16.95 25.18
C TRP A 155 -11.21 17.28 25.78
N LEU A 156 -10.11 16.79 25.23
CA LEU A 156 -8.74 17.19 25.60
C LEU A 156 -8.52 18.68 25.36
N ASP A 157 -9.08 19.23 24.28
CA ASP A 157 -8.95 20.66 23.97
C ASP A 157 -9.84 21.57 24.81
N ARG A 158 -10.99 21.09 25.34
CA ARG A 158 -12.04 21.93 25.92
C ARG A 158 -12.36 21.63 27.37
N SER A 159 -11.98 20.51 27.93
CA SER A 159 -12.46 20.07 29.24
C SER A 159 -11.34 19.81 30.23
N LYS A 160 -11.59 20.28 31.50
CA LYS A 160 -10.78 19.89 32.67
C LYS A 160 -11.32 18.65 33.37
N ASN A 161 -12.36 18.00 32.84
CA ASN A 161 -12.94 16.80 33.44
C ASN A 161 -12.22 15.53 32.96
N ILE A 162 -11.12 15.20 33.64
CA ILE A 162 -10.25 14.06 33.35
C ILE A 162 -11.01 12.72 33.45
N GLY A 163 -11.96 12.58 34.40
CA GLY A 163 -12.73 11.34 34.58
C GLY A 163 -13.51 10.94 33.35
N LEU A 164 -14.24 11.87 32.73
CA LEU A 164 -15.00 11.59 31.53
C LEU A 164 -14.11 11.17 30.34
N ILE A 165 -12.89 11.72 30.25
CA ILE A 165 -11.93 11.36 29.22
C ILE A 165 -11.47 9.92 29.42
N PHE A 166 -11.23 9.48 30.65
CA PHE A 166 -10.88 8.10 30.94
C PHE A 166 -11.96 7.11 30.54
N ASP A 167 -13.23 7.40 30.85
CA ASP A 167 -14.37 6.55 30.45
C ASP A 167 -14.44 6.38 28.92
N ILE A 168 -14.24 7.47 28.17
CA ILE A 168 -14.22 7.41 26.70
C ILE A 168 -13.02 6.60 26.17
N ILE A 169 -11.85 6.70 26.81
CA ILE A 169 -10.66 5.94 26.44
C ILE A 169 -10.90 4.42 26.71
N GLU A 170 -11.49 4.06 27.83
CA GLU A 170 -11.83 2.66 28.15
C GLU A 170 -12.83 2.09 27.14
N GLU A 171 -13.87 2.84 26.79
CA GLU A 171 -14.81 2.45 25.75
C GLU A 171 -14.11 2.26 24.40
N ARG A 172 -13.23 3.17 24.01
CA ARG A 172 -12.42 3.05 22.79
C ARG A 172 -11.59 1.77 22.77
N ILE A 173 -10.91 1.43 23.86
CA ILE A 173 -10.12 0.20 23.96
C ILE A 173 -11.01 -1.03 23.81
N THR A 174 -12.17 -1.02 24.41
CA THR A 174 -13.17 -2.09 24.31
C THR A 174 -13.60 -2.29 22.85
N ARG A 175 -13.94 -1.21 22.13
CA ARG A 175 -14.34 -1.26 20.72
C ARG A 175 -13.21 -1.77 19.81
N ILE A 176 -11.96 -1.40 20.08
CA ILE A 176 -10.80 -1.91 19.34
C ILE A 176 -10.66 -3.43 19.53
N ASN A 177 -10.84 -3.92 20.75
CA ASN A 177 -10.75 -5.35 21.03
C ASN A 177 -11.91 -6.12 20.38
N GLU A 178 -13.13 -5.60 20.41
CA GLU A 178 -14.27 -6.15 19.70
C GLU A 178 -14.03 -6.23 18.18
N LEU A 179 -13.44 -5.20 17.57
CA LEU A 179 -13.09 -5.22 16.15
C LEU A 179 -12.00 -6.25 15.85
N LYS A 180 -11.00 -6.40 16.73
CA LYS A 180 -9.93 -7.42 16.58
C LYS A 180 -10.51 -8.83 16.59
N GLU A 181 -11.36 -9.15 17.57
CA GLU A 181 -11.99 -10.47 17.65
C GLU A 181 -12.93 -10.70 16.47
N TYR A 182 -13.72 -9.72 16.09
CA TYR A 182 -14.59 -9.82 14.91
C TYR A 182 -13.79 -10.09 13.63
N CYS A 183 -12.69 -9.36 13.40
CA CYS A 183 -11.83 -9.60 12.25
C CYS A 183 -11.20 -11.01 12.28
N LYS A 184 -10.80 -11.49 13.45
CA LYS A 184 -10.24 -12.83 13.62
C LYS A 184 -11.26 -13.92 13.33
N GLU A 185 -12.48 -13.80 13.85
CA GLU A 185 -13.57 -14.76 13.64
C GLU A 185 -14.01 -14.85 12.18
N ASN A 186 -13.99 -13.71 11.48
CA ASN A 186 -14.43 -13.60 10.09
C ASN A 186 -13.27 -13.61 9.08
N ASN A 187 -12.06 -13.96 9.52
CA ASN A 187 -10.86 -14.07 8.69
C ASN A 187 -10.52 -12.76 7.92
N LEU A 188 -10.83 -11.62 8.53
CA LEU A 188 -10.54 -10.29 8.02
C LEU A 188 -9.20 -9.77 8.55
N LEU A 189 -8.51 -8.94 7.77
CA LEU A 189 -7.27 -8.28 8.21
C LEU A 189 -7.63 -7.07 9.08
N PHE A 190 -7.35 -7.13 10.39
CA PHE A 190 -7.62 -6.04 11.32
C PHE A 190 -6.95 -4.73 10.90
N GLU A 191 -5.70 -4.79 10.42
CA GLU A 191 -4.93 -3.62 9.98
C GLU A 191 -5.55 -2.92 8.76
N TYR A 192 -6.44 -3.59 8.03
CA TYR A 192 -7.20 -2.97 6.94
C TYR A 192 -8.26 -1.99 7.46
N PHE A 193 -8.90 -2.33 8.56
CA PHE A 193 -9.98 -1.54 9.14
C PHE A 193 -9.46 -0.52 10.14
N TYR A 194 -8.41 -0.87 10.88
CA TYR A 194 -7.88 -0.05 11.95
C TYR A 194 -6.36 0.03 11.90
N ASN A 195 -5.87 1.25 11.68
CA ASN A 195 -4.46 1.56 11.84
C ASN A 195 -4.28 2.50 13.01
N ASP A 196 -3.64 2.00 14.05
CA ASP A 196 -3.34 2.79 15.24
C ASP A 196 -2.20 3.78 14.94
N ASN A 197 -2.56 4.91 14.32
CA ASN A 197 -1.64 6.05 14.15
C ASN A 197 -1.33 6.76 15.49
N SER A 198 -1.90 6.30 16.62
CA SER A 198 -1.70 6.90 17.95
C SER A 198 -0.37 6.51 18.60
N LYS A 199 0.48 5.69 17.94
CA LYS A 199 1.86 5.45 18.40
C LYS A 199 2.78 6.66 18.25
N GLU A 200 2.31 7.77 17.66
CA GLU A 200 3.01 9.04 17.72
C GLU A 200 2.55 9.87 18.92
N LYS A 201 3.33 9.73 20.00
CA LYS A 201 3.48 10.71 21.08
C LYS A 201 2.27 10.94 22.01
N VAL A 202 2.07 10.04 22.96
CA VAL A 202 1.86 10.50 24.33
C VAL A 202 3.20 10.32 25.05
N VAL A 203 4.05 11.34 25.00
CA VAL A 203 5.09 11.55 26.00
C VAL A 203 4.36 12.27 27.13
N ILE A 204 4.13 11.54 28.22
CA ILE A 204 3.78 12.10 29.52
C ILE A 204 5.01 12.75 30.11
#